data_7349962137ff44fde34ebd3f987b84f0
#
_entry.id   7349962137ff44fde34ebd3f987b84f0
#
_cell.length_a   1.000
_cell.length_b   1.000
_cell.length_c   1.000
_cell.angle_alpha   90.00
_cell.angle_beta   90.00
_cell.angle_gamma   90.00
#
_symmetry.space_group_name_H-M   'P 1'
#
loop_
_entity.id
_entity.type
_entity.pdbx_description
1 polymer ?
#
loop_
_entity_poly.entity_id
_entity_poly.type
_entity_poly.pdbx_seq_one_letter_code
_entity_poly.pdbx_strand_id
1 'polypeptide(L)'
;MSKPLVVVLLLAALGPSPCAHAASFPCDKAEAPDEKAICAHLLLNDRDVEMATRFEILKAVLPMGGQGKLRDDQEAWLQERRTCGADVACLTAAYDGRLKVLRGVLSEFAKQGPQ
;
A
#
# COMPACT_ATOMS: atom_id res chain seq x y z
N MET A 1 50.66 21.46 -36.46
CA MET A 1 49.22 21.71 -36.60
C MET A 1 48.50 20.90 -35.53
N SER A 2 48.12 21.57 -34.48
CA SER A 2 47.41 20.93 -33.34
C SER A 2 45.90 21.06 -33.55
N LYS A 3 45.21 19.94 -33.65
CA LYS A 3 43.74 19.94 -33.67
C LYS A 3 43.22 20.11 -32.24
N PRO A 4 42.31 21.04 -31.96
CA PRO A 4 41.72 21.15 -30.64
C PRO A 4 40.73 20.00 -30.44
N LEU A 5 40.95 19.23 -29.37
CA LEU A 5 40.02 18.25 -28.87
C LEU A 5 38.86 19.01 -28.22
N VAL A 6 37.69 18.99 -28.85
CA VAL A 6 36.48 19.53 -28.26
C VAL A 6 35.95 18.44 -27.29
N VAL A 7 36.18 18.66 -26.02
CA VAL A 7 35.56 17.83 -24.96
C VAL A 7 34.13 18.33 -24.76
N VAL A 8 33.18 17.60 -25.30
CA VAL A 8 31.76 17.83 -25.03
C VAL A 8 31.45 17.24 -23.66
N LEU A 9 31.37 18.08 -22.62
CA LEU A 9 30.83 17.71 -21.32
C LEU A 9 29.32 17.51 -21.46
N LEU A 10 28.89 16.25 -21.50
CA LEU A 10 27.47 15.92 -21.26
C LEU A 10 27.17 16.15 -19.76
N LEU A 11 26.58 17.31 -19.45
CA LEU A 11 25.89 17.47 -18.16
C LEU A 11 24.63 16.60 -18.17
N ALA A 12 24.72 15.44 -17.54
CA ALA A 12 23.55 14.67 -17.19
C ALA A 12 22.73 15.49 -16.16
N ALA A 13 21.64 16.07 -16.61
CA ALA A 13 20.66 16.71 -15.74
C ALA A 13 20.00 15.61 -14.91
N LEU A 14 20.48 15.39 -13.67
CA LEU A 14 19.72 14.70 -12.64
C LEU A 14 18.57 15.61 -12.24
N GLY A 15 17.44 15.49 -12.96
CA GLY A 15 16.19 16.09 -12.53
C GLY A 15 15.73 15.44 -11.22
N PRO A 16 14.97 16.16 -10.35
CA PRO A 16 14.41 15.57 -9.16
C PRO A 16 13.51 14.40 -9.59
N SER A 17 13.87 13.19 -9.17
CA SER A 17 13.00 12.03 -9.35
C SER A 17 11.68 12.32 -8.64
N PRO A 18 10.52 12.25 -9.32
CA PRO A 18 9.25 12.36 -8.61
C PRO A 18 9.22 11.27 -7.56
N CYS A 19 9.00 11.64 -6.28
CA CYS A 19 8.71 10.67 -5.24
C CYS A 19 7.48 9.89 -5.68
N ALA A 20 7.70 8.67 -6.20
CA ALA A 20 6.63 7.75 -6.49
C ALA A 20 6.10 7.23 -5.15
N HIS A 21 5.06 7.85 -4.61
CA HIS A 21 4.30 7.30 -3.50
C HIS A 21 3.53 6.10 -4.06
N ALA A 22 4.04 4.92 -3.78
CA ALA A 22 3.43 3.67 -4.22
C ALA A 22 2.53 3.12 -3.11
N ALA A 23 1.29 3.59 -3.05
CA ALA A 23 0.21 2.90 -2.35
C ALA A 23 -0.11 1.56 -3.03
N SER A 24 -0.98 0.74 -2.45
CA SER A 24 -1.46 -0.50 -3.07
C SER A 24 -2.28 -0.27 -4.36
N PHE A 25 -2.55 0.98 -4.68
CA PHE A 25 -3.24 1.44 -5.88
C PHE A 25 -2.45 2.60 -6.53
N PRO A 26 -2.67 2.87 -7.85
CA PRO A 26 -1.97 3.95 -8.54
C PRO A 26 -2.39 5.33 -8.00
N CYS A 27 -1.47 6.07 -7.39
CA CYS A 27 -1.75 7.39 -6.82
C CYS A 27 -2.09 8.46 -7.87
N ASP A 28 -1.60 8.32 -9.10
CA ASP A 28 -1.95 9.18 -10.25
C ASP A 28 -3.41 9.03 -10.69
N LYS A 29 -4.06 7.92 -10.31
CA LYS A 29 -5.47 7.63 -10.58
C LYS A 29 -6.38 7.78 -9.37
N ALA A 30 -5.86 8.21 -8.23
CA ALA A 30 -6.64 8.41 -7.03
C ALA A 30 -7.67 9.52 -7.23
N GLU A 31 -8.95 9.20 -7.04
CA GLU A 31 -10.07 10.14 -7.19
C GLU A 31 -10.80 10.38 -5.87
N ALA A 32 -11.00 9.33 -5.08
CA ALA A 32 -11.70 9.42 -3.82
C ALA A 32 -10.89 10.20 -2.76
N PRO A 33 -11.54 10.91 -1.83
CA PRO A 33 -10.84 11.69 -0.79
C PRO A 33 -9.92 10.86 0.08
N ASP A 34 -10.32 9.64 0.46
CA ASP A 34 -9.50 8.72 1.24
C ASP A 34 -8.25 8.26 0.47
N GLU A 35 -8.38 7.92 -0.80
CA GLU A 35 -7.26 7.54 -1.66
C GLU A 35 -6.25 8.68 -1.81
N LYS A 36 -6.72 9.90 -2.03
CA LYS A 36 -5.86 11.09 -2.12
C LYS A 36 -5.11 11.35 -0.82
N ALA A 37 -5.77 11.19 0.33
CA ALA A 37 -5.14 11.36 1.63
C ALA A 37 -4.06 10.28 1.88
N ILE A 38 -4.32 9.03 1.53
CA ILE A 38 -3.37 7.92 1.64
C ILE A 38 -2.12 8.21 0.79
N CYS A 39 -2.31 8.69 -0.43
CA CYS A 39 -1.19 9.05 -1.31
C CYS A 39 -0.40 10.27 -0.83
N ALA A 40 -1.05 11.23 -0.17
CA ALA A 40 -0.42 12.46 0.31
C ALA A 40 0.32 12.32 1.65
N HIS A 41 0.02 11.30 2.44
CA HIS A 41 0.58 11.11 3.78
C HIS A 41 1.41 9.83 3.86
N LEU A 42 2.73 9.97 4.02
CA LEU A 42 3.67 8.85 4.01
C LEU A 42 3.30 7.72 4.97
N LEU A 43 2.91 8.05 6.22
CA LEU A 43 2.54 7.04 7.20
C LEU A 43 1.28 6.25 6.80
N LEU A 44 0.31 6.89 6.16
CA LEU A 44 -0.88 6.21 5.63
C LEU A 44 -0.51 5.33 4.43
N ASN A 45 0.37 5.83 3.57
CA ASN A 45 0.88 5.09 2.43
C ASN A 45 1.61 3.81 2.89
N ASP A 46 2.49 3.91 3.89
CA ASP A 46 3.20 2.76 4.46
C ASP A 46 2.23 1.71 5.05
N ARG A 47 1.21 2.16 5.78
CA ARG A 47 0.18 1.27 6.31
C ARG A 47 -0.65 0.60 5.22
N ASP A 48 -0.94 1.31 4.16
CA ASP A 48 -1.67 0.77 3.01
C ASP A 48 -0.87 -0.35 2.33
N VAL A 49 0.41 -0.12 2.08
CA VAL A 49 1.31 -1.14 1.50
C VAL A 49 1.45 -2.35 2.42
N GLU A 50 1.62 -2.14 3.73
CA GLU A 50 1.68 -3.23 4.70
C GLU A 50 0.38 -4.04 4.72
N MET A 51 -0.76 -3.37 4.78
CA MET A 51 -2.08 -4.00 4.78
C MET A 51 -2.29 -4.84 3.52
N ALA A 52 -2.04 -4.28 2.35
CA ALA A 52 -2.21 -4.96 1.07
C ALA A 52 -1.28 -6.17 0.95
N THR A 53 -0.04 -6.04 1.38
CA THR A 53 0.94 -7.14 1.37
C THR A 53 0.49 -8.31 2.26
N ARG A 54 0.05 -8.01 3.48
CA ARG A 54 -0.47 -9.03 4.41
C ARG A 54 -1.72 -9.71 3.87
N PHE A 55 -2.63 -8.94 3.28
CA PHE A 55 -3.83 -9.47 2.63
C PHE A 55 -3.48 -10.45 1.51
N GLU A 56 -2.57 -10.09 0.61
CA GLU A 56 -2.17 -10.95 -0.52
C GLU A 56 -1.49 -12.24 -0.05
N ILE A 57 -0.64 -12.16 0.98
CA ILE A 57 -0.01 -13.36 1.56
C ILE A 57 -1.06 -14.29 2.16
N LEU A 58 -1.98 -13.77 2.97
CA LEU A 58 -3.04 -14.58 3.58
C LEU A 58 -3.97 -15.18 2.53
N LYS A 59 -4.31 -14.42 1.50
CA LYS A 59 -5.11 -14.92 0.37
C LYS A 59 -4.44 -16.11 -0.33
N ALA A 60 -3.12 -16.12 -0.40
CA ALA A 60 -2.36 -17.20 -1.03
C ALA A 60 -2.26 -18.47 -0.17
N VAL A 61 -2.26 -18.34 1.16
CA VAL A 61 -1.98 -19.48 2.07
C VAL A 61 -3.23 -20.05 2.74
N LEU A 62 -4.31 -19.28 2.87
CA LEU A 62 -5.53 -19.75 3.52
C LEU A 62 -6.28 -20.79 2.67
N PRO A 63 -6.94 -21.77 3.31
CA PRO A 63 -7.91 -22.65 2.64
C PRO A 63 -9.05 -21.84 1.99
N MET A 64 -9.75 -22.42 1.02
CA MET A 64 -10.78 -21.72 0.21
C MET A 64 -11.84 -21.00 1.04
N GLY A 65 -12.36 -21.61 2.11
CA GLY A 65 -13.33 -20.96 3.00
C GLY A 65 -12.75 -19.74 3.72
N GLY A 66 -11.51 -19.84 4.17
CA GLY A 66 -10.77 -18.72 4.76
C GLY A 66 -10.48 -17.61 3.77
N GLN A 67 -10.17 -17.95 2.50
CA GLN A 67 -9.97 -16.97 1.44
C GLN A 67 -11.25 -16.17 1.16
N GLY A 68 -12.41 -16.85 1.09
CA GLY A 68 -13.70 -16.20 0.87
C GLY A 68 -14.00 -15.20 1.97
N LYS A 69 -13.89 -15.63 3.23
CA LYS A 69 -14.08 -14.74 4.38
C LYS A 69 -13.11 -13.57 4.37
N LEU A 70 -11.83 -13.82 4.07
CA LEU A 70 -10.81 -12.77 4.00
C LEU A 70 -11.17 -11.68 2.97
N ARG A 71 -11.68 -12.08 1.80
CA ARG A 71 -12.10 -11.13 0.75
C ARG A 71 -13.32 -10.34 1.16
N ASP A 72 -14.33 -10.98 1.73
CA ASP A 72 -15.55 -10.31 2.18
C ASP A 72 -15.24 -9.28 3.28
N ASP A 73 -14.42 -9.67 4.25
CA ASP A 73 -13.96 -8.76 5.32
C ASP A 73 -13.14 -7.60 4.75
N GLN A 74 -12.31 -7.83 3.74
CA GLN A 74 -11.53 -6.77 3.08
C GLN A 74 -12.43 -5.77 2.36
N GLU A 75 -13.43 -6.25 1.64
CA GLU A 75 -14.37 -5.38 0.94
C GLU A 75 -15.18 -4.53 1.91
N ALA A 76 -15.69 -5.12 3.00
CA ALA A 76 -16.36 -4.39 4.06
C ALA A 76 -15.46 -3.31 4.68
N TRP A 77 -14.20 -3.65 4.97
CA TRP A 77 -13.24 -2.70 5.51
C TRP A 77 -12.93 -1.55 4.53
N LEU A 78 -12.83 -1.82 3.24
CA LEU A 78 -12.65 -0.76 2.23
C LEU A 78 -13.81 0.24 2.23
N GLN A 79 -15.04 -0.23 2.44
CA GLN A 79 -16.21 0.66 2.59
C GLN A 79 -16.08 1.51 3.85
N GLU A 80 -15.68 0.94 5.00
CA GLU A 80 -15.43 1.69 6.22
C GLU A 80 -14.34 2.75 6.03
N ARG A 81 -13.23 2.42 5.40
CA ARG A 81 -12.15 3.36 5.09
C ARG A 81 -12.66 4.57 4.30
N ARG A 82 -13.51 4.34 3.32
CA ARG A 82 -14.12 5.42 2.50
C ARG A 82 -14.93 6.40 3.34
N THR A 83 -15.57 5.95 4.41
CA THR A 83 -16.35 6.83 5.30
C THR A 83 -15.49 7.84 6.04
N CYS A 84 -14.19 7.58 6.19
CA CYS A 84 -13.24 8.54 6.77
C CYS A 84 -13.02 9.78 5.90
N GLY A 85 -13.27 9.68 4.58
CA GLY A 85 -12.88 10.74 3.66
C GLY A 85 -11.38 11.04 3.76
N ALA A 86 -11.01 12.31 3.83
CA ALA A 86 -9.62 12.76 3.95
C ALA A 86 -9.12 12.91 5.41
N ASP A 87 -9.89 12.45 6.39
CA ASP A 87 -9.51 12.56 7.82
C ASP A 87 -8.37 11.58 8.15
N VAL A 88 -7.16 12.13 8.37
CA VAL A 88 -5.94 11.36 8.61
C VAL A 88 -6.04 10.53 9.90
N ALA A 89 -6.62 11.06 10.98
CA ALA A 89 -6.77 10.34 12.23
C ALA A 89 -7.73 9.15 12.10
N CYS A 90 -8.86 9.34 11.40
CA CYS A 90 -9.82 8.29 11.09
C CYS A 90 -9.17 7.20 10.22
N LEU A 91 -8.46 7.56 9.17
CA LEU A 91 -7.76 6.63 8.29
C LEU A 91 -6.68 5.86 9.04
N THR A 92 -5.90 6.51 9.91
CA THR A 92 -4.88 5.86 10.73
C THR A 92 -5.51 4.78 11.62
N ALA A 93 -6.60 5.10 12.31
CA ALA A 93 -7.32 4.14 13.15
C ALA A 93 -7.89 2.97 12.33
N ALA A 94 -8.42 3.23 11.14
CA ALA A 94 -8.93 2.19 10.23
C ALA A 94 -7.83 1.21 9.81
N TYR A 95 -6.66 1.70 9.41
CA TYR A 95 -5.52 0.85 9.06
C TYR A 95 -4.96 0.08 10.25
N ASP A 96 -4.80 0.71 11.39
CA ASP A 96 -4.29 0.04 12.60
C ASP A 96 -5.22 -1.09 13.03
N GLY A 97 -6.53 -0.87 12.96
CA GLY A 97 -7.54 -1.90 13.21
C GLY A 97 -7.46 -3.05 12.21
N ARG A 98 -7.35 -2.74 10.90
CA ARG A 98 -7.25 -3.77 9.86
C ARG A 98 -5.98 -4.60 10.00
N LEU A 99 -4.84 -3.97 10.23
CA LEU A 99 -3.57 -4.65 10.44
C LEU A 99 -3.62 -5.59 11.65
N LYS A 100 -4.27 -5.17 12.73
CA LYS A 100 -4.50 -6.04 13.89
C LYS A 100 -5.31 -7.28 13.54
N VAL A 101 -6.38 -7.14 12.75
CA VAL A 101 -7.20 -8.26 12.27
C VAL A 101 -6.37 -9.21 11.41
N LEU A 102 -5.63 -8.69 10.43
CA LEU A 102 -4.81 -9.53 9.54
C LEU A 102 -3.71 -10.28 10.30
N ARG A 103 -3.09 -9.65 11.30
CA ARG A 103 -2.13 -10.34 12.19
C ARG A 103 -2.79 -11.46 12.99
N GLY A 104 -4.02 -11.24 13.46
CA GLY A 104 -4.81 -12.26 14.16
C GLY A 104 -5.11 -13.46 13.28
N VAL A 105 -5.54 -13.23 12.03
CA VAL A 105 -5.78 -14.29 11.04
C VAL A 105 -4.52 -15.12 10.80
N LEU A 106 -3.37 -14.46 10.63
CA LEU A 106 -2.09 -15.16 10.46
C LEU A 106 -1.70 -15.98 11.68
N SER A 107 -1.91 -15.44 12.87
CA SER A 107 -1.63 -16.15 14.13
C SER A 107 -2.48 -17.41 14.28
N GLU A 108 -3.77 -17.33 13.96
CA GLU A 108 -4.66 -18.50 13.99
C GLU A 108 -4.26 -19.55 12.94
N PHE A 109 -3.96 -19.12 11.73
CA PHE A 109 -3.45 -20.02 10.68
C PHE A 109 -2.16 -20.74 11.11
N ALA A 110 -1.21 -20.01 11.70
CA ALA A 110 0.05 -20.59 12.16
C ALA A 110 -0.12 -21.63 13.27
N LYS A 111 -1.13 -21.50 14.13
CA LYS A 111 -1.44 -22.48 15.18
C LYS A 111 -1.94 -23.82 14.62
N GLN A 112 -2.54 -23.82 13.44
CA GLN A 112 -3.08 -25.03 12.82
C GLN A 112 -1.98 -25.92 12.22
N GLY A 113 -0.76 -25.40 12.08
CA GLY A 113 0.36 -26.10 11.47
C GLY A 113 0.24 -26.26 9.95
N PRO A 114 1.25 -26.89 9.31
CA PRO A 114 1.21 -27.14 7.87
C PRO A 114 0.05 -28.08 7.52
N GLN A 115 -0.69 -27.71 6.47
CA GLN A 115 -1.80 -28.52 5.89
C GLN A 115 -1.27 -29.40 4.78
#